data_6ff80959eeb7484db025d32329ffc2d0
#
_entry.id   6ff80959eeb7484db025d32329ffc2d0
#
_cell.length_a   1.000
_cell.length_b   1.000
_cell.length_c   1.000
_cell.angle_alpha   90.00
_cell.angle_beta   90.00
_cell.angle_gamma   90.00
#
_symmetry.space_group_name_H-M   'P 1'
#
loop_
_entity.id
_entity.type
_entity.pdbx_description
1 polymer ?
#
loop_
_entity_poly.entity_id
_entity_poly.type
_entity_poly.pdbx_seq_one_letter_code
_entity_poly.pdbx_strand_id
1 'polypeptide(L)'
;GYRLVHSSYEHLNHKEILALAKILLESRALEPVELHGILDKLIAECPPEERSIIEGIIKSETFYYVPLKHGKKLLNRLWDLSLAIRGQEILHIRYTRMDGIHREHLVKPVAILFSEYYFYLVSFKEEESEYPTIFRVDRIEEMEKTGKTFQIPYANRFKDGEFRKRVQFMYPGPLRRVKFTYSGPSVEAVLDRLPTAQILEEKDGVYTITAEAYGIGIDMWLGSQGDRVKILKN
;
A
#
# COMPACT_ATOMS: atom_id res chain seq x y z
N GLY A 1 -16.06 -45.09 -18.54
CA GLY A 1 -16.75 -43.84 -18.20
C GLY A 1 -15.78 -42.88 -17.56
N TYR A 2 -15.40 -41.82 -18.23
CA TYR A 2 -14.61 -40.72 -17.65
C TYR A 2 -15.54 -39.86 -16.80
N ARG A 3 -15.33 -39.83 -15.50
CA ARG A 3 -16.03 -38.95 -14.60
C ARG A 3 -15.28 -37.62 -14.64
N LEU A 4 -15.90 -36.58 -15.18
CA LEU A 4 -15.43 -35.19 -15.02
C LEU A 4 -15.43 -34.92 -13.51
N VAL A 5 -14.22 -34.86 -12.93
CA VAL A 5 -14.03 -34.25 -11.61
C VAL A 5 -14.25 -32.77 -11.84
N HIS A 6 -15.36 -32.21 -11.39
CA HIS A 6 -15.52 -30.78 -11.26
C HIS A 6 -14.36 -30.28 -10.41
N SER A 7 -13.36 -29.69 -11.05
CA SER A 7 -12.43 -28.82 -10.41
C SER A 7 -13.25 -27.61 -9.96
N SER A 8 -13.55 -27.52 -8.68
CA SER A 8 -14.19 -26.36 -8.07
C SER A 8 -13.14 -25.24 -7.90
N TYR A 9 -12.51 -24.82 -8.98
CA TYR A 9 -11.92 -23.50 -9.04
C TYR A 9 -13.12 -22.57 -9.26
N GLU A 10 -13.58 -21.94 -8.19
CA GLU A 10 -14.51 -20.82 -8.32
C GLU A 10 -13.77 -19.69 -9.04
N HIS A 11 -14.09 -19.51 -10.30
CA HIS A 11 -13.63 -18.37 -11.09
C HIS A 11 -14.25 -17.09 -10.50
N LEU A 12 -13.55 -15.96 -10.63
CA LEU A 12 -14.12 -14.67 -10.26
C LEU A 12 -15.40 -14.43 -11.08
N ASN A 13 -16.46 -14.01 -10.40
CA ASN A 13 -17.69 -13.63 -11.07
C ASN A 13 -17.62 -12.16 -11.55
N HIS A 14 -18.55 -11.79 -12.42
CA HIS A 14 -18.58 -10.45 -13.04
C HIS A 14 -18.63 -9.29 -12.04
N LYS A 15 -19.25 -9.48 -10.86
CA LYS A 15 -19.32 -8.45 -9.80
C LYS A 15 -17.95 -8.25 -9.14
N GLU A 16 -17.25 -9.33 -8.86
CA GLU A 16 -15.89 -9.31 -8.31
C GLU A 16 -14.90 -8.70 -9.30
N ILE A 17 -15.02 -9.08 -10.57
CA ILE A 17 -14.18 -8.51 -11.64
C ILE A 17 -14.41 -7.01 -11.80
N LEU A 18 -15.68 -6.56 -11.79
CA LEU A 18 -16.00 -5.14 -11.84
C LEU A 18 -15.40 -4.37 -10.65
N ALA A 19 -15.54 -4.90 -9.44
CA ALA A 19 -14.98 -4.27 -8.25
C ALA A 19 -13.45 -4.17 -8.31
N LEU A 20 -12.77 -5.24 -8.73
CA LEU A 20 -11.32 -5.26 -8.92
C LEU A 20 -10.87 -4.27 -10.00
N ALA A 21 -11.59 -4.20 -11.14
CA ALA A 21 -11.29 -3.26 -12.21
C ALA A 21 -11.38 -1.81 -11.73
N LYS A 22 -12.42 -1.45 -10.97
CA LYS A 22 -12.58 -0.12 -10.37
C LYS A 22 -11.43 0.23 -9.41
N ILE A 23 -11.05 -0.68 -8.53
CA ILE A 23 -9.93 -0.49 -7.60
C ILE A 23 -8.62 -0.31 -8.35
N LEU A 24 -8.36 -1.13 -9.37
CA LEU A 24 -7.15 -1.04 -10.19
C LEU A 24 -7.06 0.29 -10.93
N LEU A 25 -8.13 0.75 -11.56
CA LEU A 25 -8.19 2.03 -12.27
C LEU A 25 -7.95 3.20 -11.31
N GLU A 26 -8.64 3.23 -10.16
CA GLU A 26 -8.51 4.30 -9.16
C GLU A 26 -7.14 4.31 -8.48
N SER A 27 -6.51 3.16 -8.33
CA SER A 27 -5.18 3.06 -7.73
C SER A 27 -4.11 3.85 -8.49
N ARG A 28 -4.25 3.99 -9.80
CA ARG A 28 -3.27 4.62 -10.71
C ARG A 28 -1.83 4.06 -10.59
N ALA A 29 -1.68 2.94 -9.91
CA ALA A 29 -0.40 2.39 -9.48
C ALA A 29 0.43 1.79 -10.63
N LEU A 30 -0.22 1.44 -11.72
CA LEU A 30 0.38 0.70 -12.82
C LEU A 30 0.53 1.57 -14.07
N GLU A 31 1.55 1.27 -14.83
CA GLU A 31 1.74 1.86 -16.17
C GLU A 31 0.63 1.33 -17.11
N PRO A 32 0.15 2.14 -18.10
CA PRO A 32 -1.01 1.77 -18.92
C PRO A 32 -0.97 0.38 -19.54
N VAL A 33 0.18 -0.05 -20.04
CA VAL A 33 0.30 -1.37 -20.68
C VAL A 33 0.14 -2.49 -19.66
N GLU A 34 0.69 -2.34 -18.44
CA GLU A 34 0.50 -3.32 -17.36
C GLU A 34 -0.96 -3.34 -16.88
N LEU A 35 -1.56 -2.17 -16.73
CA LEU A 35 -2.96 -2.05 -16.29
C LEU A 35 -3.91 -2.71 -17.29
N HIS A 36 -3.83 -2.32 -18.58
CA HIS A 36 -4.70 -2.87 -19.63
C HIS A 36 -4.51 -4.37 -19.75
N GLY A 37 -3.26 -4.87 -19.72
CA GLY A 37 -3.00 -6.31 -19.77
C GLY A 37 -3.57 -7.10 -18.58
N ILE A 38 -3.73 -6.50 -17.40
CA ILE A 38 -4.40 -7.11 -16.26
C ILE A 38 -5.92 -7.05 -16.44
N LEU A 39 -6.47 -5.89 -16.82
CA LEU A 39 -7.90 -5.72 -17.04
C LEU A 39 -8.43 -6.67 -18.10
N ASP A 40 -7.74 -6.78 -19.24
CA ASP A 40 -8.11 -7.68 -20.33
C ASP A 40 -8.19 -9.15 -19.87
N LYS A 41 -7.23 -9.58 -19.03
CA LYS A 41 -7.21 -10.95 -18.49
C LYS A 41 -8.34 -11.17 -17.49
N LEU A 42 -8.59 -10.22 -16.60
CA LEU A 42 -9.69 -10.31 -15.63
C LEU A 42 -11.05 -10.38 -16.33
N ILE A 43 -11.27 -9.48 -17.29
CA ILE A 43 -12.53 -9.40 -18.03
C ILE A 43 -12.72 -10.64 -18.92
N ALA A 44 -11.65 -11.23 -19.45
CA ALA A 44 -11.70 -12.44 -20.26
C ALA A 44 -12.22 -13.67 -19.50
N GLU A 45 -12.20 -13.64 -18.16
CA GLU A 45 -12.81 -14.69 -17.32
C GLU A 45 -14.34 -14.68 -17.33
N CYS A 46 -14.96 -13.53 -17.70
CA CYS A 46 -16.40 -13.43 -17.81
C CYS A 46 -16.95 -14.06 -19.08
N PRO A 47 -18.21 -14.58 -19.07
CA PRO A 47 -18.97 -14.87 -20.26
C PRO A 47 -19.06 -13.64 -21.20
N PRO A 48 -19.17 -13.83 -22.53
CA PRO A 48 -19.14 -12.74 -23.51
C PRO A 48 -20.15 -11.61 -23.24
N GLU A 49 -21.35 -11.94 -22.79
CA GLU A 49 -22.41 -10.97 -22.50
C GLU A 49 -22.02 -10.06 -21.33
N GLU A 50 -21.56 -10.64 -20.22
CA GLU A 50 -21.13 -9.91 -19.01
C GLU A 50 -19.85 -9.11 -19.27
N ARG A 51 -18.94 -9.64 -20.12
CA ARG A 51 -17.72 -8.94 -20.56
C ARG A 51 -18.05 -7.60 -21.21
N SER A 52 -18.96 -7.60 -22.18
CA SER A 52 -19.40 -6.39 -22.88
C SER A 52 -20.00 -5.35 -21.92
N ILE A 53 -20.73 -5.81 -20.91
CA ILE A 53 -21.30 -4.92 -19.88
C ILE A 53 -20.18 -4.25 -19.07
N ILE A 54 -19.21 -5.03 -18.58
CA ILE A 54 -18.08 -4.50 -17.77
C ILE A 54 -17.26 -3.51 -18.60
N GLU A 55 -16.88 -3.88 -19.83
CA GLU A 55 -16.15 -3.00 -20.74
C GLU A 55 -16.88 -1.67 -20.96
N GLY A 56 -18.20 -1.72 -21.17
CA GLY A 56 -19.03 -0.52 -21.29
C GLY A 56 -19.01 0.36 -20.04
N ILE A 57 -19.08 -0.25 -18.86
CA ILE A 57 -19.09 0.48 -17.57
C ILE A 57 -17.75 1.18 -17.31
N ILE A 58 -16.62 0.52 -17.57
CA ILE A 58 -15.28 1.08 -17.27
C ILE A 58 -14.66 1.85 -18.43
N LYS A 59 -15.33 1.91 -19.59
CA LYS A 59 -14.80 2.51 -20.83
C LYS A 59 -14.24 3.92 -20.64
N SER A 60 -15.00 4.78 -19.97
CA SER A 60 -14.60 6.18 -19.77
C SER A 60 -13.36 6.27 -18.85
N GLU A 61 -13.33 5.52 -17.76
CA GLU A 61 -12.21 5.52 -16.82
C GLU A 61 -10.94 4.96 -17.45
N THR A 62 -11.07 3.91 -18.26
CA THR A 62 -9.95 3.33 -19.01
C THR A 62 -9.41 4.30 -20.06
N PHE A 63 -10.29 5.00 -20.79
CA PHE A 63 -9.89 5.97 -21.81
C PHE A 63 -9.19 7.19 -21.21
N TYR A 64 -9.68 7.70 -20.07
CA TYR A 64 -9.10 8.86 -19.36
C TYR A 64 -8.12 8.47 -18.26
N TYR A 65 -7.63 7.23 -18.27
CA TYR A 65 -6.66 6.80 -17.26
C TYR A 65 -5.40 7.68 -17.27
N VAL A 66 -5.06 8.22 -16.12
CA VAL A 66 -3.88 9.09 -15.94
C VAL A 66 -2.82 8.32 -15.14
N PRO A 67 -1.80 7.78 -15.78
CA PRO A 67 -0.72 7.07 -15.08
C PRO A 67 0.12 8.00 -14.22
N LEU A 68 0.89 7.42 -13.33
CA LEU A 68 1.88 8.15 -12.54
C LEU A 68 3.04 8.61 -13.42
N LYS A 69 3.63 9.75 -13.04
CA LYS A 69 4.68 10.43 -13.82
C LYS A 69 5.99 9.65 -13.97
N HIS A 70 6.21 8.63 -13.14
CA HIS A 70 7.43 7.81 -13.24
C HIS A 70 7.48 6.93 -14.49
N GLY A 71 6.32 6.52 -15.06
CA GLY A 71 6.22 5.73 -16.30
C GLY A 71 6.92 4.36 -16.26
N LYS A 72 7.15 3.81 -15.06
CA LYS A 72 7.89 2.55 -14.90
C LYS A 72 6.95 1.36 -14.78
N LYS A 73 7.28 0.26 -15.44
CA LYS A 73 6.66 -1.04 -15.23
C LYS A 73 7.14 -1.63 -13.91
N LEU A 74 6.22 -2.07 -13.08
CA LEU A 74 6.53 -2.48 -11.72
C LEU A 74 6.28 -3.96 -11.42
N LEU A 75 5.50 -4.67 -12.19
CA LEU A 75 5.07 -6.03 -11.87
C LEU A 75 6.24 -7.00 -11.66
N ASN A 76 7.22 -7.00 -12.55
CA ASN A 76 8.39 -7.87 -12.41
C ASN A 76 9.19 -7.51 -11.14
N ARG A 77 9.40 -6.21 -10.89
CA ARG A 77 10.13 -5.76 -9.71
C ARG A 77 9.42 -6.13 -8.40
N LEU A 78 8.09 -5.99 -8.37
CA LEU A 78 7.28 -6.42 -7.22
C LEU A 78 7.43 -7.91 -6.97
N TRP A 79 7.45 -8.72 -8.04
CA TRP A 79 7.66 -10.15 -7.94
C TRP A 79 9.05 -10.49 -7.40
N ASP A 80 10.10 -9.91 -7.96
CA ASP A 80 11.48 -10.15 -7.54
C ASP A 80 11.72 -9.73 -6.09
N LEU A 81 11.19 -8.57 -5.68
CA LEU A 81 11.22 -8.13 -4.29
C LEU A 81 10.47 -9.10 -3.36
N SER A 82 9.31 -9.63 -3.79
CA SER A 82 8.54 -10.59 -3.02
C SER A 82 9.31 -11.91 -2.82
N LEU A 83 10.02 -12.36 -3.84
CA LEU A 83 10.89 -13.53 -3.74
C LEU A 83 12.07 -13.29 -2.78
N ALA A 84 12.69 -12.12 -2.82
CA ALA A 84 13.76 -11.76 -1.91
C ALA A 84 13.29 -11.67 -0.45
N ILE A 85 12.09 -11.11 -0.20
CA ILE A 85 11.45 -11.10 1.13
C ILE A 85 11.22 -12.53 1.62
N ARG A 86 10.65 -13.39 0.77
CA ARG A 86 10.38 -14.79 1.09
C ARG A 86 11.67 -15.56 1.42
N GLY A 87 12.73 -15.31 0.64
CA GLY A 87 14.04 -15.93 0.81
C GLY A 87 14.88 -15.30 1.92
N GLN A 88 14.41 -14.21 2.54
CA GLN A 88 15.18 -13.39 3.49
C GLN A 88 16.56 -13.02 2.92
N GLU A 89 16.60 -12.59 1.66
CA GLU A 89 17.82 -12.24 0.95
C GLU A 89 18.20 -10.78 1.19
N ILE A 90 19.47 -10.51 1.44
CA ILE A 90 19.99 -9.15 1.52
C ILE A 90 20.17 -8.63 0.11
N LEU A 91 19.58 -7.47 -0.16
CA LEU A 91 19.66 -6.79 -1.45
C LEU A 91 20.60 -5.59 -1.39
N HIS A 92 21.34 -5.40 -2.47
CA HIS A 92 21.98 -4.15 -2.79
C HIS A 92 21.05 -3.37 -3.74
N ILE A 93 20.64 -2.16 -3.35
CA ILE A 93 19.75 -1.32 -4.15
C ILE A 93 20.40 0.03 -4.42
N ARG A 94 20.27 0.52 -5.67
CA ARG A 94 20.52 1.92 -6.03
C ARG A 94 19.19 2.66 -6.06
N TYR A 95 19.09 3.71 -5.25
CA TYR A 95 17.85 4.43 -4.98
C TYR A 95 18.00 5.91 -5.28
N THR A 96 17.03 6.48 -6.03
CA THR A 96 16.94 7.92 -6.26
C THR A 96 16.04 8.57 -5.22
N ARG A 97 16.61 9.44 -4.41
CA ARG A 97 15.87 10.22 -3.40
C ARG A 97 14.99 11.29 -4.05
N MET A 98 14.14 11.94 -3.22
CA MET A 98 13.26 13.03 -3.68
C MET A 98 14.03 14.25 -4.20
N ASP A 99 15.23 14.48 -3.68
CA ASP A 99 16.16 15.54 -4.09
C ASP A 99 17.00 15.19 -5.33
N GLY A 100 16.74 14.03 -5.97
CA GLY A 100 17.45 13.54 -7.14
C GLY A 100 18.79 12.87 -6.84
N ILE A 101 19.22 12.81 -5.57
CA ILE A 101 20.48 12.20 -5.20
C ILE A 101 20.36 10.67 -5.23
N HIS A 102 21.31 10.03 -5.91
CA HIS A 102 21.43 8.57 -5.93
C HIS A 102 22.17 8.09 -4.68
N ARG A 103 21.66 7.03 -4.08
CA ARG A 103 22.27 6.37 -2.92
C ARG A 103 22.18 4.87 -3.09
N GLU A 104 23.24 4.22 -2.65
CA GLU A 104 23.30 2.76 -2.55
C GLU A 104 23.01 2.32 -1.12
N HIS A 105 22.26 1.23 -1.00
CA HIS A 105 21.88 0.68 0.30
C HIS A 105 21.94 -0.84 0.27
N LEU A 106 22.51 -1.41 1.32
CA LEU A 106 22.31 -2.81 1.66
C LEU A 106 21.09 -2.91 2.56
N VAL A 107 20.09 -3.67 2.12
CA VAL A 107 18.79 -3.72 2.79
C VAL A 107 18.32 -5.15 3.04
N LYS A 108 17.66 -5.34 4.17
CA LYS A 108 16.95 -6.56 4.58
C LYS A 108 15.45 -6.33 4.32
N PRO A 109 14.93 -6.71 3.14
CA PRO A 109 13.54 -6.45 2.77
C PRO A 109 12.60 -7.32 3.60
N VAL A 110 11.51 -6.73 4.13
CA VAL A 110 10.58 -7.43 5.03
C VAL A 110 9.12 -7.38 4.58
N ALA A 111 8.71 -6.37 3.80
CA ALA A 111 7.37 -6.28 3.26
C ALA A 111 7.30 -5.36 2.03
N ILE A 112 6.25 -5.56 1.22
CA ILE A 112 5.81 -4.61 0.20
C ILE A 112 4.44 -4.10 0.61
N LEU A 113 4.27 -2.79 0.63
CA LEU A 113 3.00 -2.13 0.93
C LEU A 113 2.57 -1.28 -0.25
N PHE A 114 1.27 -1.22 -0.48
CA PHE A 114 0.65 -0.24 -1.36
C PHE A 114 -0.02 0.84 -0.52
N SER A 115 0.26 2.11 -0.81
CA SER A 115 -0.37 3.23 -0.12
C SER A 115 -0.52 4.42 -1.06
N GLU A 116 -1.69 5.05 -1.04
CA GLU A 116 -2.08 6.11 -1.95
C GLU A 116 -1.96 5.62 -3.41
N TYR A 117 -0.87 5.94 -4.09
CA TYR A 117 -0.64 5.59 -5.50
C TYR A 117 0.61 4.73 -5.72
N TYR A 118 1.38 4.45 -4.67
CA TYR A 118 2.71 3.88 -4.83
C TYR A 118 2.88 2.55 -4.09
N PHE A 119 3.73 1.71 -4.66
CA PHE A 119 4.27 0.55 -3.95
C PHE A 119 5.52 0.96 -3.17
N TYR A 120 5.63 0.46 -1.96
CA TYR A 120 6.71 0.74 -1.04
C TYR A 120 7.35 -0.55 -0.56
N LEU A 121 8.67 -0.59 -0.60
CA LEU A 121 9.47 -1.61 0.05
C LEU A 121 9.76 -1.16 1.47
N VAL A 122 9.35 -1.97 2.44
CA VAL A 122 9.73 -1.83 3.84
C VAL A 122 10.96 -2.71 4.09
N SER A 123 12.02 -2.13 4.61
CA SER A 123 13.26 -2.86 4.87
C SER A 123 14.04 -2.28 6.04
N PHE A 124 14.86 -3.11 6.67
CA PHE A 124 15.88 -2.63 7.60
C PHE A 124 17.19 -2.45 6.86
N LYS A 125 17.98 -1.45 7.21
CA LYS A 125 19.35 -1.32 6.73
C LYS A 125 20.22 -2.37 7.40
N GLU A 126 21.37 -2.66 6.80
CA GLU A 126 22.31 -3.63 7.39
C GLU A 126 22.84 -3.15 8.74
N GLU A 127 23.10 -1.85 8.86
CA GLU A 127 23.35 -1.20 10.15
C GLU A 127 22.07 -1.27 11.00
N GLU A 128 22.21 -1.58 12.28
CA GLU A 128 21.09 -1.73 13.21
C GLU A 128 20.26 -0.43 13.25
N SER A 129 19.07 -0.50 12.70
CA SER A 129 18.09 0.58 12.74
C SER A 129 16.90 0.12 13.56
N GLU A 130 16.52 0.91 14.55
CA GLU A 130 15.35 0.66 15.39
C GLU A 130 14.05 0.64 14.56
N TYR A 131 14.01 1.44 13.50
CA TYR A 131 12.84 1.59 12.63
C TYR A 131 13.15 1.17 11.20
N PRO A 132 12.17 0.60 10.47
CA PRO A 132 12.36 0.28 9.07
C PRO A 132 12.55 1.54 8.24
N THR A 133 13.32 1.43 7.19
CA THR A 133 13.39 2.42 6.11
C THR A 133 12.38 2.03 5.04
N ILE A 134 11.69 3.02 4.48
CA ILE A 134 10.67 2.83 3.46
C ILE A 134 11.18 3.41 2.14
N PHE A 135 11.19 2.59 1.10
CA PHE A 135 11.62 2.96 -0.25
C PHE A 135 10.45 2.86 -1.21
N ARG A 136 10.21 3.90 -2.01
CA ARG A 136 9.26 3.78 -3.13
C ARG A 136 9.87 2.85 -4.18
N VAL A 137 9.12 1.85 -4.60
CA VAL A 137 9.59 0.82 -5.54
C VAL A 137 9.97 1.40 -6.90
N ASP A 138 9.22 2.40 -7.39
CA ASP A 138 9.50 3.10 -8.65
C ASP A 138 10.80 3.91 -8.64
N ARG A 139 11.36 4.23 -7.48
CA ARG A 139 12.63 4.95 -7.31
C ARG A 139 13.84 4.05 -7.12
N ILE A 140 13.64 2.75 -7.00
CA ILE A 140 14.72 1.78 -7.04
C ILE A 140 15.16 1.68 -8.50
N GLU A 141 16.41 2.02 -8.82
CA GLU A 141 16.93 1.97 -10.18
C GLU A 141 17.48 0.58 -10.49
N GLU A 142 18.32 0.10 -9.62
CA GLU A 142 18.97 -1.20 -9.69
C GLU A 142 18.75 -1.97 -8.41
N MET A 143 18.70 -3.28 -8.54
CA MET A 143 18.51 -4.20 -7.44
C MET A 143 19.28 -5.48 -7.74
N GLU A 144 20.18 -5.84 -6.84
CA GLU A 144 21.02 -7.03 -6.95
C GLU A 144 20.95 -7.85 -5.69
N LYS A 145 20.95 -9.18 -5.84
CA LYS A 145 21.08 -10.11 -4.72
C LYS A 145 22.54 -10.20 -4.30
N THR A 146 22.82 -9.98 -3.02
CA THR A 146 24.19 -10.09 -2.49
C THR A 146 24.69 -11.53 -2.31
N GLY A 147 23.80 -12.50 -2.46
CA GLY A 147 24.07 -13.90 -2.10
C GLY A 147 24.05 -14.18 -0.59
N LYS A 148 23.84 -13.15 0.24
CA LYS A 148 23.71 -13.27 1.69
C LYS A 148 22.25 -13.30 2.09
N THR A 149 21.95 -14.00 3.18
CA THR A 149 20.61 -14.03 3.79
C THR A 149 20.66 -13.47 5.21
N PHE A 150 19.50 -13.06 5.71
CA PHE A 150 19.30 -12.69 7.10
C PHE A 150 18.24 -13.61 7.71
N GLN A 151 18.20 -13.71 9.03
CA GLN A 151 17.19 -14.50 9.71
C GLN A 151 16.41 -13.62 10.68
N ILE A 152 15.09 -13.67 10.57
CA ILE A 152 14.19 -13.08 11.56
C ILE A 152 13.44 -14.23 12.22
N PRO A 153 13.62 -14.45 13.54
CA PRO A 153 12.83 -15.42 14.29
C PRO A 153 11.34 -15.21 14.06
N TYR A 154 10.54 -16.26 14.02
CA TYR A 154 9.10 -16.18 13.73
C TYR A 154 8.38 -15.18 14.65
N ALA A 155 8.72 -15.14 15.93
CA ALA A 155 8.13 -14.22 16.90
C ALA A 155 8.40 -12.73 16.58
N ASN A 156 9.53 -12.44 15.90
CA ASN A 156 10.00 -11.10 15.59
C ASN A 156 9.73 -10.70 14.12
N ARG A 157 9.00 -11.54 13.37
CA ARG A 157 8.66 -11.22 11.98
C ARG A 157 7.91 -9.90 11.90
N PHE A 158 8.27 -9.11 10.90
CA PHE A 158 7.58 -7.87 10.62
C PHE A 158 6.10 -8.15 10.36
N LYS A 159 5.24 -7.44 11.09
CA LYS A 159 3.77 -7.56 10.99
C LYS A 159 3.27 -6.41 10.12
N ASP A 160 3.28 -6.62 8.82
CA ASP A 160 2.88 -5.63 7.81
C ASP A 160 1.48 -5.07 8.04
N GLY A 161 0.51 -5.92 8.39
CA GLY A 161 -0.84 -5.50 8.74
C GLY A 161 -0.90 -4.58 9.97
N GLU A 162 -0.12 -4.89 11.02
CA GLU A 162 -0.05 -4.04 12.22
C GLU A 162 0.69 -2.73 11.96
N PHE A 163 1.74 -2.78 11.15
CA PHE A 163 2.45 -1.58 10.72
C PHE A 163 1.55 -0.67 9.88
N ARG A 164 0.78 -1.24 8.95
CA ARG A 164 -0.12 -0.50 8.08
C ARG A 164 -1.23 0.25 8.83
N LYS A 165 -1.74 -0.31 9.92
CA LYS A 165 -2.73 0.36 10.78
C LYS A 165 -2.21 1.66 11.40
N ARG A 166 -0.90 1.78 11.59
CA ARG A 166 -0.25 2.86 12.34
C ARG A 166 0.57 3.82 11.49
N VAL A 167 1.01 3.42 10.31
CA VAL A 167 1.79 4.29 9.44
C VAL A 167 0.88 5.16 8.58
N GLN A 168 1.12 6.48 8.58
CA GLN A 168 0.45 7.41 7.69
C GLN A 168 1.48 8.01 6.72
N PHE A 169 1.10 8.18 5.44
CA PHE A 169 1.95 8.69 4.36
C PHE A 169 3.32 8.02 4.26
N MET A 170 3.42 6.76 4.72
CA MET A 170 4.67 5.98 4.73
C MET A 170 5.85 6.69 5.44
N TYR A 171 5.58 7.45 6.51
CA TYR A 171 6.60 8.02 7.40
C TYR A 171 6.83 7.07 8.58
N PRO A 172 7.94 6.30 8.59
CA PRO A 172 8.29 5.44 9.72
C PRO A 172 8.82 6.27 10.89
N GLY A 173 8.92 5.67 12.06
CA GLY A 173 9.46 6.31 13.26
C GLY A 173 8.94 5.65 14.54
N PRO A 174 9.18 6.26 15.71
CA PRO A 174 8.71 5.73 16.97
C PRO A 174 7.19 5.62 17.02
N LEU A 175 6.71 4.63 17.77
CA LEU A 175 5.30 4.50 18.07
C LEU A 175 4.90 5.62 19.04
N ARG A 176 3.87 6.36 18.67
CA ARG A 176 3.33 7.48 19.47
C ARG A 176 1.84 7.28 19.66
N ARG A 177 1.34 7.79 20.79
CA ARG A 177 -0.10 7.98 21.00
C ARG A 177 -0.41 9.46 20.85
N VAL A 178 -1.32 9.79 19.94
CA VAL A 178 -1.75 11.16 19.66
C VAL A 178 -3.19 11.32 20.15
N LYS A 179 -3.46 12.43 20.86
CA LYS A 179 -4.80 12.81 21.31
C LYS A 179 -5.22 14.10 20.62
N PHE A 180 -6.42 14.15 20.09
CA PHE A 180 -6.94 15.31 19.36
C PHE A 180 -8.45 15.42 19.48
N THR A 181 -8.99 16.61 19.23
CA THR A 181 -10.42 16.81 19.06
C THR A 181 -10.76 16.89 17.57
N TYR A 182 -11.96 16.45 17.23
CA TYR A 182 -12.50 16.52 15.89
C TYR A 182 -13.95 17.03 15.92
N SER A 183 -14.25 18.04 15.09
CA SER A 183 -15.57 18.68 14.96
C SER A 183 -16.11 18.68 13.54
N GLY A 184 -15.65 17.74 12.70
CA GLY A 184 -16.12 17.61 11.32
C GLY A 184 -17.40 16.80 11.17
N PRO A 185 -17.94 16.69 9.96
CA PRO A 185 -19.26 16.11 9.69
C PRO A 185 -19.32 14.59 9.83
N SER A 186 -18.19 13.86 9.73
CA SER A 186 -18.17 12.42 9.82
C SER A 186 -16.96 11.96 10.63
N VAL A 187 -17.23 11.50 11.86
CA VAL A 187 -16.20 10.87 12.70
C VAL A 187 -15.79 9.51 12.15
N GLU A 188 -16.67 8.80 11.45
CA GLU A 188 -16.40 7.50 10.81
C GLU A 188 -15.24 7.61 9.83
N ALA A 189 -15.19 8.68 9.01
CA ALA A 189 -14.08 8.90 8.10
C ALA A 189 -12.72 9.05 8.81
N VAL A 190 -12.72 9.57 10.04
CA VAL A 190 -11.51 9.63 10.88
C VAL A 190 -11.13 8.24 11.37
N LEU A 191 -12.10 7.44 11.82
CA LEU A 191 -11.87 6.08 12.32
C LEU A 191 -11.41 5.16 11.19
N ASP A 192 -11.98 5.28 10.00
CA ASP A 192 -11.56 4.54 8.80
C ASP A 192 -10.13 4.89 8.39
N ARG A 193 -9.79 6.17 8.45
CA ARG A 193 -8.42 6.64 8.12
C ARG A 193 -7.39 6.22 9.15
N LEU A 194 -7.76 6.21 10.42
CA LEU A 194 -6.90 5.87 11.55
C LEU A 194 -7.42 4.61 12.27
N PRO A 195 -7.10 3.40 11.79
CA PRO A 195 -7.69 2.16 12.30
C PRO A 195 -7.42 1.87 13.79
N THR A 196 -6.48 2.59 14.40
CA THR A 196 -6.18 2.51 15.84
C THR A 196 -6.90 3.56 16.66
N ALA A 197 -7.70 4.42 16.01
CA ALA A 197 -8.40 5.50 16.67
C ALA A 197 -9.52 4.99 17.59
N GLN A 198 -9.66 5.64 18.74
CA GLN A 198 -10.70 5.38 19.72
C GLN A 198 -11.31 6.71 20.18
N ILE A 199 -12.63 6.78 20.18
CA ILE A 199 -13.35 7.93 20.75
C ILE A 199 -13.30 7.79 22.27
N LEU A 200 -12.78 8.82 22.93
CA LEU A 200 -12.73 8.89 24.39
C LEU A 200 -13.94 9.61 24.97
N GLU A 201 -14.43 10.62 24.24
CA GLU A 201 -15.55 11.46 24.66
C GLU A 201 -16.23 12.08 23.45
N GLU A 202 -17.52 12.29 23.55
CA GLU A 202 -18.30 13.13 22.64
C GLU A 202 -19.07 14.17 23.45
N LYS A 203 -18.90 15.43 23.08
CA LYS A 203 -19.61 16.54 23.71
C LYS A 203 -19.91 17.62 22.68
N ASP A 204 -21.18 18.00 22.57
CA ASP A 204 -21.67 19.07 21.69
C ASP A 204 -21.19 18.92 20.22
N GLY A 205 -21.15 17.70 19.71
CA GLY A 205 -20.69 17.38 18.36
C GLY A 205 -19.16 17.44 18.17
N VAL A 206 -18.41 17.56 19.26
CA VAL A 206 -16.93 17.50 19.29
C VAL A 206 -16.49 16.17 19.88
N TYR A 207 -15.70 15.43 19.11
CA TYR A 207 -15.15 14.14 19.49
C TYR A 207 -13.73 14.31 20.01
N THR A 208 -13.44 13.80 21.20
CA THR A 208 -12.07 13.62 21.70
C THR A 208 -11.61 12.22 21.33
N ILE A 209 -10.54 12.14 20.55
CA ILE A 209 -10.06 10.89 19.95
C ILE A 209 -8.61 10.67 20.33
N THR A 210 -8.23 9.42 20.57
CA THR A 210 -6.84 8.98 20.67
C THR A 210 -6.53 7.97 19.58
N ALA A 211 -5.30 8.01 19.04
CA ALA A 211 -4.83 7.06 18.05
C ALA A 211 -3.34 6.74 18.25
N GLU A 212 -2.95 5.51 17.91
CA GLU A 212 -1.55 5.10 17.84
C GLU A 212 -1.04 5.22 16.41
N ALA A 213 0.13 5.83 16.24
CA ALA A 213 0.76 5.97 14.93
C ALA A 213 2.28 5.91 15.02
N TYR A 214 2.91 5.46 13.94
CA TYR A 214 4.35 5.55 13.75
C TYR A 214 4.74 6.90 13.13
N GLY A 215 5.84 7.49 13.65
CA GLY A 215 6.43 8.69 13.08
C GLY A 215 5.50 9.91 13.06
N ILE A 216 5.75 10.80 12.11
CA ILE A 216 5.08 12.11 12.00
C ILE A 216 3.95 12.14 10.95
N GLY A 217 3.71 11.05 10.24
CA GLY A 217 2.70 11.03 9.16
C GLY A 217 1.30 11.36 9.65
N ILE A 218 0.96 10.97 10.89
CA ILE A 218 -0.34 11.32 11.50
C ILE A 218 -0.50 12.84 11.66
N ASP A 219 0.55 13.57 12.04
CA ASP A 219 0.47 15.02 12.22
C ASP A 219 0.20 15.74 10.90
N MET A 220 0.77 15.21 9.80
CA MET A 220 0.51 15.73 8.45
C MET A 220 -0.95 15.54 8.05
N TRP A 221 -1.54 14.38 8.37
CA TRP A 221 -2.94 14.12 8.09
C TRP A 221 -3.87 14.98 8.96
N LEU A 222 -3.60 15.06 10.27
CA LEU A 222 -4.37 15.90 11.17
C LEU A 222 -4.31 17.38 10.73
N GLY A 223 -3.13 17.87 10.35
CA GLY A 223 -2.95 19.22 9.83
C GLY A 223 -3.74 19.49 8.55
N SER A 224 -3.93 18.49 7.69
CA SER A 224 -4.75 18.62 6.46
C SER A 224 -6.24 18.80 6.74
N GLN A 225 -6.73 18.49 7.94
CA GLN A 225 -8.14 18.67 8.35
C GLN A 225 -8.49 20.11 8.71
N GLY A 226 -7.51 21.01 8.78
CA GLY A 226 -7.71 22.42 9.11
C GLY A 226 -8.32 22.63 10.49
N ASP A 227 -9.25 23.57 10.60
CA ASP A 227 -9.88 23.97 11.86
C ASP A 227 -10.77 22.89 12.51
N ARG A 228 -11.03 21.81 11.79
CA ARG A 228 -11.84 20.69 12.31
C ARG A 228 -11.08 19.84 13.31
N VAL A 229 -9.75 19.94 13.36
CA VAL A 229 -8.89 19.17 14.24
C VAL A 229 -8.04 20.08 15.13
N LYS A 230 -7.99 19.75 16.43
CA LYS A 230 -7.06 20.36 17.37
C LYS A 230 -6.29 19.28 18.09
N ILE A 231 -4.97 19.24 17.88
CA ILE A 231 -4.08 18.30 18.59
C ILE A 231 -3.98 18.76 20.06
N LEU A 232 -4.24 17.83 20.97
CA LEU A 232 -4.11 18.05 22.40
C LEU A 232 -2.69 17.66 22.82
N LYS A 233 -2.05 18.53 23.61
CA LYS A 233 -0.77 18.18 24.25
C LYS A 233 -1.03 17.16 25.35
N ASN A 234 -0.21 16.12 25.40
CA ASN A 234 -0.19 15.17 26.53
C ASN A 234 0.33 15.86 27.77
#